data_b40a890626582a975cc8159475bb22fb
#
_entry.id   b40a890626582a975cc8159475bb22fb
#
_cell.length_a   1.000
_cell.length_b   1.000
_cell.length_c   1.000
_cell.angle_alpha   90.00
_cell.angle_beta   90.00
_cell.angle_gamma   90.00
#
_symmetry.space_group_name_H-M   'P 1'
#
loop_
_entity.id
_entity.type
_entity.pdbx_description
1 polymer ?
#
loop_
_entity_poly.entity_id
_entity_poly.type
_entity_poly.pdbx_seq_one_letter_code
_entity_poly.pdbx_strand_id
1 'polypeptide(L)'
;KVVFRSLNCASCHKLPNQKSQLKLPMAELTAGKGCLAEKPDGVPNFHLSTAQRESIGKALAGIEKPLPDRQQIQHTMTAFNCTACHTRDGAGGVSNAMFQHFGTDEEGLGNPGRIPPTLNGVGAKLRPEWLRKVLFDGETVRPYMHTRMPQFGEANLRHLPGLFYKVDSLPVVELPEPKRNDRRKYREAGHLLVGDKGLNCVACHNFNGKPSPGLKGLDLLNSFERLQPSWFAHFMRNPQKYRQGIVMPDFWPGGEAVRQDVLEGSADEQLRALWHYFSLGRSARDPSGIRSEGTDLLVADRTRVYRGRSRVAGYRGIAVGFPGGVNYAFNAQNGVLSALWQGEFVSVYWGGQGAGNFNPKGRAIELAQDVAFYRLAKDDEPWPLRPVMTKEQPVNPDPLYPRNRGYQFGGYQLDKDGVPTFLYRTGAVTIEDTTHAVVDNRLTGLVRTLRLNAPKVETVYFRVLTGKVQKLAPGQYGTDSIKVRVPETSILLRAHGEVRELLLKLNLPKGKSEWGIRYELLR
;
A
#
# COMPACT_ATOMS: atom_id res chain seq x y z
N LYS A 1 21.93 37.95 -25.69
CA LYS A 1 20.81 38.92 -25.57
C LYS A 1 20.33 39.47 -26.92
N VAL A 2 21.25 39.82 -27.84
CA VAL A 2 20.90 40.38 -29.17
C VAL A 2 20.11 39.35 -29.99
N VAL A 3 20.60 38.13 -30.15
CA VAL A 3 19.96 37.05 -30.92
C VAL A 3 18.58 36.71 -30.36
N PHE A 4 18.41 36.70 -29.03
CA PHE A 4 17.12 36.42 -28.36
C PHE A 4 16.06 37.48 -28.66
N ARG A 5 16.49 38.77 -28.81
CA ARG A 5 15.56 39.86 -29.18
C ARG A 5 15.27 39.83 -30.68
N SER A 6 16.30 39.65 -31.52
CA SER A 6 16.12 39.64 -32.99
C SER A 6 15.23 38.50 -33.45
N LEU A 7 15.33 37.33 -32.80
CA LEU A 7 14.49 36.16 -33.10
C LEU A 7 13.20 36.10 -32.32
N ASN A 8 12.92 37.13 -31.48
CA ASN A 8 11.70 37.23 -30.67
C ASN A 8 11.34 35.96 -29.86
N CYS A 9 12.33 35.30 -29.29
CA CYS A 9 12.15 34.06 -28.52
C CYS A 9 11.18 34.22 -27.33
N ALA A 10 10.98 35.48 -26.84
CA ALA A 10 10.04 35.82 -25.78
C ALA A 10 8.57 35.60 -26.18
N SER A 11 8.26 35.39 -27.46
CA SER A 11 6.89 35.11 -27.92
C SER A 11 6.45 33.67 -27.51
N CYS A 12 7.39 32.76 -27.34
CA CYS A 12 7.12 31.38 -26.97
C CYS A 12 7.70 31.00 -25.59
N HIS A 13 8.77 31.67 -25.16
CA HIS A 13 9.47 31.37 -23.91
C HIS A 13 9.32 32.50 -22.89
N LYS A 14 8.93 32.16 -21.65
CA LYS A 14 8.92 33.10 -20.53
C LYS A 14 10.36 33.41 -20.10
N LEU A 15 10.82 34.63 -20.31
CA LEU A 15 12.14 35.09 -19.91
C LEU A 15 12.02 36.23 -18.90
N PRO A 16 12.86 36.26 -17.84
CA PRO A 16 12.88 37.37 -16.90
C PRO A 16 13.17 38.69 -17.66
N ASN A 17 12.33 39.70 -17.46
CA ASN A 17 12.48 41.07 -18.01
C ASN A 17 12.44 41.20 -19.55
N GLN A 18 11.87 40.20 -20.26
CA GLN A 18 11.64 40.32 -21.70
C GLN A 18 10.18 40.05 -22.03
N LYS A 19 9.57 40.96 -22.78
CA LYS A 19 8.19 40.86 -23.28
C LYS A 19 8.22 40.51 -24.77
N SER A 20 7.24 39.71 -25.22
CA SER A 20 7.01 39.47 -26.65
C SER A 20 6.76 40.78 -27.37
N GLN A 21 7.36 40.92 -28.53
CA GLN A 21 7.12 42.05 -29.44
C GLN A 21 6.03 41.77 -30.47
N LEU A 22 5.60 40.52 -30.60
CA LEU A 22 4.49 40.16 -31.50
C LEU A 22 3.17 40.56 -30.88
N LYS A 23 2.49 41.50 -31.55
CA LYS A 23 1.16 42.02 -31.16
C LYS A 23 0.09 41.74 -32.22
N LEU A 24 0.46 41.10 -33.34
CA LEU A 24 -0.48 40.85 -34.42
C LEU A 24 -1.38 39.66 -34.09
N PRO A 25 -2.69 39.82 -34.07
CA PRO A 25 -3.63 38.72 -34.05
C PRO A 25 -3.40 37.78 -35.24
N MET A 26 -3.71 36.52 -35.09
CA MET A 26 -3.51 35.49 -36.13
C MET A 26 -4.28 35.84 -37.43
N ALA A 27 -5.42 36.52 -37.33
CA ALA A 27 -6.22 37.01 -38.44
C ALA A 27 -5.52 38.10 -39.29
N GLU A 28 -4.53 38.79 -38.73
CA GLU A 28 -3.77 39.81 -39.41
C GLU A 28 -2.48 39.29 -40.07
N LEU A 29 -2.18 37.98 -39.90
CA LEU A 29 -1.02 37.36 -40.54
C LEU A 29 -1.27 37.24 -42.05
N THR A 30 -0.26 37.63 -42.83
CA THR A 30 -0.34 37.63 -44.29
C THR A 30 0.61 36.57 -44.84
N ALA A 31 0.14 35.72 -45.72
CA ALA A 31 1.01 34.79 -46.45
C ALA A 31 2.11 35.54 -47.20
N GLY A 32 3.34 35.00 -47.13
CA GLY A 32 4.50 35.62 -47.79
C GLY A 32 5.21 36.74 -47.02
N LYS A 33 4.76 37.09 -45.80
CA LYS A 33 5.43 38.05 -44.92
C LYS A 33 5.93 37.41 -43.61
N GLY A 34 6.85 38.09 -42.93
CA GLY A 34 7.46 37.63 -41.66
C GLY A 34 8.14 36.27 -41.80
N CYS A 35 7.84 35.31 -40.91
CA CYS A 35 8.41 33.96 -40.97
C CYS A 35 7.91 33.10 -42.15
N LEU A 36 6.86 33.55 -42.85
CA LEU A 36 6.36 32.93 -44.09
C LEU A 36 6.97 33.50 -45.36
N ALA A 37 7.80 34.52 -45.26
CA ALA A 37 8.55 35.08 -46.39
C ALA A 37 9.52 34.04 -46.93
N GLU A 38 9.88 34.15 -48.20
CA GLU A 38 10.89 33.30 -48.80
C GLU A 38 12.27 33.48 -48.13
N LYS A 39 12.57 34.74 -47.77
CA LYS A 39 13.77 35.12 -46.97
C LYS A 39 13.31 35.87 -45.74
N PRO A 40 13.06 35.19 -44.61
CA PRO A 40 12.66 35.83 -43.36
C PRO A 40 13.76 36.73 -42.86
N ASP A 41 13.44 37.98 -42.49
CA ASP A 41 14.34 38.96 -41.88
C ASP A 41 13.77 39.47 -40.57
N GLY A 42 14.62 39.53 -39.53
CA GLY A 42 14.22 39.95 -38.18
C GLY A 42 13.22 39.05 -37.45
N VAL A 43 12.92 37.88 -37.97
CA VAL A 43 12.02 36.87 -37.42
C VAL A 43 12.64 35.46 -37.49
N PRO A 44 12.17 34.49 -36.70
CA PRO A 44 12.66 33.12 -36.78
C PRO A 44 12.50 32.55 -38.19
N ASN A 45 13.59 31.94 -38.70
CA ASN A 45 13.56 31.18 -39.95
C ASN A 45 13.29 29.71 -39.62
N PHE A 46 12.11 29.22 -40.00
CA PHE A 46 11.71 27.81 -39.80
C PHE A 46 12.13 26.91 -40.96
N HIS A 47 12.89 27.41 -41.93
CA HIS A 47 13.31 26.66 -43.12
C HIS A 47 12.17 25.95 -43.86
N LEU A 48 11.00 26.61 -43.93
CA LEU A 48 9.82 26.07 -44.56
C LEU A 48 10.00 25.89 -46.06
N SER A 49 9.61 24.74 -46.60
CA SER A 49 9.53 24.52 -48.05
C SER A 49 8.41 25.37 -48.67
N THR A 50 8.47 25.58 -49.99
CA THR A 50 7.41 26.28 -50.72
C THR A 50 6.03 25.65 -50.47
N ALA A 51 5.90 24.32 -50.52
CA ALA A 51 4.66 23.60 -50.26
C ALA A 51 4.16 23.83 -48.82
N GLN A 52 5.05 23.90 -47.81
CA GLN A 52 4.68 24.20 -46.44
C GLN A 52 4.17 25.65 -46.30
N ARG A 53 4.85 26.62 -46.92
CA ARG A 53 4.39 28.03 -46.93
C ARG A 53 3.05 28.20 -47.57
N GLU A 54 2.80 27.53 -48.72
CA GLU A 54 1.53 27.53 -49.40
C GLU A 54 0.41 26.91 -48.54
N SER A 55 0.70 25.78 -47.91
CA SER A 55 -0.25 25.10 -47.02
C SER A 55 -0.62 25.99 -45.83
N ILE A 56 0.35 26.67 -45.20
CA ILE A 56 0.13 27.65 -44.12
C ILE A 56 -0.67 28.83 -44.65
N GLY A 57 -0.36 29.33 -45.86
CA GLY A 57 -1.14 30.44 -46.49
C GLY A 57 -2.60 30.06 -46.71
N LYS A 58 -2.87 28.85 -47.17
CA LYS A 58 -4.25 28.32 -47.33
C LYS A 58 -4.95 28.18 -45.98
N ALA A 59 -4.23 27.75 -44.93
CA ALA A 59 -4.79 27.66 -43.60
C ALA A 59 -5.14 29.04 -42.99
N LEU A 60 -4.27 30.04 -43.21
CA LEU A 60 -4.52 31.41 -42.77
C LEU A 60 -5.75 32.04 -43.49
N ALA A 61 -5.93 31.77 -44.77
CA ALA A 61 -7.10 32.21 -45.53
C ALA A 61 -8.43 31.56 -45.05
N GLY A 62 -8.35 30.43 -44.37
CA GLY A 62 -9.50 29.72 -43.83
C GLY A 62 -9.71 29.88 -42.32
N ILE A 63 -8.89 30.71 -41.64
CA ILE A 63 -8.83 30.78 -40.17
C ILE A 63 -10.13 31.27 -39.51
N GLU A 64 -10.96 32.02 -40.25
CA GLU A 64 -12.26 32.50 -39.77
C GLU A 64 -13.36 31.41 -39.78
N LYS A 65 -13.15 30.29 -40.47
CA LYS A 65 -14.11 29.18 -40.51
C LYS A 65 -13.83 28.23 -39.36
N PRO A 66 -14.72 28.11 -38.38
CA PRO A 66 -14.53 27.17 -37.29
C PRO A 66 -14.50 25.75 -37.84
N LEU A 67 -13.50 24.99 -37.43
CA LEU A 67 -13.42 23.57 -37.77
C LEU A 67 -14.57 22.81 -37.10
N PRO A 68 -15.12 21.77 -37.73
CA PRO A 68 -16.06 20.85 -37.09
C PRO A 68 -15.47 20.31 -35.79
N ASP A 69 -16.30 20.08 -34.77
CA ASP A 69 -15.89 19.70 -33.44
C ASP A 69 -14.85 18.54 -33.39
N ARG A 70 -15.09 17.49 -34.18
CA ARG A 70 -14.18 16.35 -34.30
C ARG A 70 -12.81 16.74 -34.87
N GLN A 71 -12.79 17.63 -35.86
CA GLN A 71 -11.54 18.14 -36.43
C GLN A 71 -10.81 19.08 -35.46
N GLN A 72 -11.54 19.87 -34.67
CA GLN A 72 -10.91 20.69 -33.62
C GLN A 72 -10.21 19.82 -32.59
N ILE A 73 -10.82 18.71 -32.17
CA ILE A 73 -10.20 17.73 -31.27
C ILE A 73 -8.91 17.19 -31.91
N GLN A 74 -9.00 16.69 -33.16
CA GLN A 74 -7.86 16.12 -33.89
C GLN A 74 -6.72 17.13 -34.06
N HIS A 75 -7.05 18.37 -34.45
CA HIS A 75 -6.08 19.45 -34.58
C HIS A 75 -5.37 19.72 -33.25
N THR A 76 -6.11 19.84 -32.17
CA THR A 76 -5.52 20.08 -30.84
C THR A 76 -4.65 18.92 -30.40
N MET A 77 -5.09 17.67 -30.58
CA MET A 77 -4.33 16.47 -30.26
C MET A 77 -3.02 16.39 -31.06
N THR A 78 -3.04 16.82 -32.32
CA THR A 78 -1.84 16.87 -33.15
C THR A 78 -0.91 17.99 -32.73
N ALA A 79 -1.45 19.22 -32.51
CA ALA A 79 -0.66 20.38 -32.14
C ALA A 79 0.10 20.19 -30.82
N PHE A 80 -0.49 19.51 -29.84
CA PHE A 80 0.11 19.20 -28.54
C PHE A 80 0.72 17.80 -28.46
N ASN A 81 0.81 17.10 -29.60
CA ASN A 81 1.36 15.73 -29.70
C ASN A 81 0.75 14.72 -28.70
N CYS A 82 -0.52 14.85 -28.39
CA CYS A 82 -1.25 13.94 -27.50
C CYS A 82 -1.25 12.51 -28.04
N THR A 83 -1.21 12.39 -29.38
CA THR A 83 -1.19 11.10 -30.11
C THR A 83 0.11 10.33 -29.93
N ALA A 84 1.19 10.91 -29.43
CA ALA A 84 2.40 10.16 -29.07
C ALA A 84 2.16 9.18 -27.91
N CYS A 85 1.16 9.47 -27.05
CA CYS A 85 0.86 8.67 -25.87
C CYS A 85 -0.55 8.06 -25.88
N HIS A 86 -1.51 8.74 -26.50
CA HIS A 86 -2.91 8.35 -26.51
C HIS A 86 -3.40 7.92 -27.90
N THR A 87 -4.17 6.84 -27.94
CA THR A 87 -4.90 6.48 -29.14
C THR A 87 -6.26 7.17 -29.18
N ARG A 88 -6.70 7.62 -30.36
CA ARG A 88 -8.08 8.02 -30.63
C ARG A 88 -8.44 7.73 -32.09
N ASP A 89 -9.60 7.15 -32.29
CA ASP A 89 -10.17 6.82 -33.62
C ASP A 89 -9.16 6.07 -34.52
N GLY A 90 -8.42 5.13 -33.94
CA GLY A 90 -7.42 4.30 -34.62
C GLY A 90 -6.06 4.96 -34.87
N ALA A 91 -5.88 6.23 -34.51
CA ALA A 91 -4.62 6.94 -34.67
C ALA A 91 -3.86 7.13 -33.34
N GLY A 92 -2.53 7.17 -33.38
CA GLY A 92 -1.66 7.44 -32.24
C GLY A 92 -1.43 6.25 -31.32
N GLY A 93 -0.97 6.55 -30.11
CA GLY A 93 -0.61 5.59 -29.06
C GLY A 93 0.90 5.32 -29.00
N VAL A 94 1.30 4.73 -27.89
CA VAL A 94 2.69 4.34 -27.66
C VAL A 94 3.05 3.19 -28.59
N SER A 95 4.16 3.31 -29.32
CA SER A 95 4.67 2.21 -30.15
C SER A 95 5.22 1.08 -29.29
N ASN A 96 5.18 -0.15 -29.77
CA ASN A 96 5.71 -1.32 -29.05
C ASN A 96 7.18 -1.15 -28.65
N ALA A 97 8.00 -0.50 -29.47
CA ALA A 97 9.40 -0.22 -29.17
C ALA A 97 9.58 0.70 -27.94
N MET A 98 8.58 1.53 -27.63
CA MET A 98 8.61 2.46 -26.51
C MET A 98 8.02 1.87 -25.22
N PHE A 99 7.38 0.71 -25.25
CA PHE A 99 6.72 0.10 -24.09
C PHE A 99 7.66 -0.10 -22.91
N GLN A 100 8.94 -0.39 -23.14
CA GLN A 100 9.96 -0.57 -22.11
C GLN A 100 10.21 0.69 -21.26
N HIS A 101 9.85 1.88 -21.76
CA HIS A 101 10.04 3.15 -21.06
C HIS A 101 8.83 3.54 -20.18
N PHE A 102 7.78 2.75 -20.21
CA PHE A 102 6.58 2.96 -19.41
C PHE A 102 6.55 1.98 -18.23
N GLY A 103 6.93 2.46 -17.05
CA GLY A 103 6.97 1.68 -15.82
C GLY A 103 5.67 1.73 -15.03
N THR A 104 5.49 0.74 -14.15
CA THR A 104 4.39 0.64 -13.19
C THR A 104 4.84 -0.09 -11.93
N ASP A 105 4.26 0.26 -10.77
CA ASP A 105 4.43 -0.49 -9.52
C ASP A 105 3.50 -1.73 -9.45
N GLU A 106 2.56 -1.88 -10.41
CA GLU A 106 1.56 -2.94 -10.44
C GLU A 106 1.67 -3.74 -11.75
N GLU A 107 2.70 -4.55 -11.87
CA GLU A 107 2.98 -5.36 -13.07
C GLU A 107 1.84 -6.29 -13.45
N GLY A 108 1.09 -6.81 -12.46
CA GLY A 108 -0.06 -7.69 -12.65
C GLY A 108 -1.20 -7.07 -13.48
N LEU A 109 -1.23 -5.73 -13.60
CA LEU A 109 -2.19 -5.04 -14.48
C LEU A 109 -1.77 -5.04 -15.96
N GLY A 110 -0.56 -5.46 -16.29
CA GLY A 110 -0.04 -5.48 -17.65
C GLY A 110 0.00 -4.08 -18.30
N ASN A 111 -0.18 -4.03 -19.63
CA ASN A 111 -0.20 -2.75 -20.37
C ASN A 111 -1.23 -1.73 -19.84
N PRO A 112 -2.44 -2.12 -19.42
CA PRO A 112 -3.38 -1.23 -18.73
C PRO A 112 -2.82 -0.50 -17.51
N GLY A 113 -1.87 -1.08 -16.80
CA GLY A 113 -1.22 -0.50 -15.62
C GLY A 113 -0.15 0.53 -15.94
N ARG A 114 0.43 0.53 -17.16
CA ARG A 114 1.60 1.35 -17.51
C ARG A 114 1.42 2.26 -18.72
N ILE A 115 0.58 1.85 -19.71
CA ILE A 115 0.38 2.63 -20.94
C ILE A 115 -0.75 3.65 -20.76
N PRO A 116 -0.60 4.90 -21.26
CA PRO A 116 -1.65 5.90 -21.23
C PRO A 116 -2.95 5.37 -21.86
N PRO A 117 -4.13 5.72 -21.29
CA PRO A 117 -5.40 5.20 -21.77
C PRO A 117 -5.76 5.74 -23.16
N THR A 118 -6.55 4.95 -23.90
CA THR A 118 -7.20 5.47 -25.10
C THR A 118 -8.15 6.62 -24.77
N LEU A 119 -8.25 7.59 -25.68
CA LEU A 119 -9.20 8.70 -25.63
C LEU A 119 -10.48 8.41 -26.43
N ASN A 120 -10.67 7.19 -26.96
CA ASN A 120 -11.92 6.79 -27.60
C ASN A 120 -13.07 6.88 -26.60
N GLY A 121 -14.09 7.67 -26.93
CA GLY A 121 -15.26 7.85 -26.08
C GLY A 121 -14.97 8.49 -24.72
N VAL A 122 -13.86 9.21 -24.57
CA VAL A 122 -13.47 9.83 -23.30
C VAL A 122 -14.51 10.83 -22.80
N GLY A 123 -15.16 11.54 -23.71
CA GLY A 123 -16.22 12.49 -23.38
C GLY A 123 -17.50 11.85 -22.86
N ALA A 124 -17.84 10.64 -23.34
CA ALA A 124 -18.93 9.87 -22.77
C ALA A 124 -18.57 9.20 -21.44
N LYS A 125 -17.27 8.90 -21.25
CA LYS A 125 -16.75 8.18 -20.07
C LYS A 125 -16.62 9.07 -18.86
N LEU A 126 -15.94 10.20 -19.02
CA LEU A 126 -15.57 11.06 -17.91
C LEU A 126 -16.56 12.22 -17.75
N ARG A 127 -16.84 12.60 -16.52
CA ARG A 127 -17.53 13.86 -16.25
C ARG A 127 -16.68 15.03 -16.72
N PRO A 128 -17.26 16.07 -17.33
CA PRO A 128 -16.48 17.24 -17.80
C PRO A 128 -15.61 17.87 -16.72
N GLU A 129 -16.11 17.95 -15.48
CA GLU A 129 -15.40 18.50 -14.32
C GLU A 129 -14.17 17.66 -13.96
N TRP A 130 -14.28 16.33 -14.05
CA TRP A 130 -13.14 15.43 -13.84
C TRP A 130 -12.11 15.56 -14.95
N LEU A 131 -12.57 15.64 -16.19
CA LEU A 131 -11.66 15.83 -17.32
C LEU A 131 -10.88 17.14 -17.22
N ARG A 132 -11.51 18.21 -16.71
CA ARG A 132 -10.84 19.47 -16.41
C ARG A 132 -9.74 19.28 -15.36
N LYS A 133 -10.01 18.59 -14.26
CA LYS A 133 -8.99 18.28 -13.22
C LYS A 133 -7.79 17.56 -13.81
N VAL A 134 -8.02 16.56 -14.68
CA VAL A 134 -6.93 15.83 -15.34
C VAL A 134 -6.10 16.75 -16.25
N LEU A 135 -6.75 17.59 -17.05
CA LEU A 135 -6.09 18.44 -18.04
C LEU A 135 -5.38 19.65 -17.42
N PHE A 136 -5.89 20.21 -16.32
CA PHE A 136 -5.42 21.48 -15.80
C PHE A 136 -4.77 21.40 -14.43
N ASP A 137 -5.18 20.44 -13.59
CA ASP A 137 -4.68 20.28 -12.21
C ASP A 137 -3.74 19.07 -12.07
N GLY A 138 -3.59 18.27 -13.13
CA GLY A 138 -2.72 17.08 -13.11
C GLY A 138 -3.28 15.91 -12.29
N GLU A 139 -4.61 15.88 -12.10
CA GLU A 139 -5.27 14.82 -11.33
C GLU A 139 -5.01 13.44 -11.92
N THR A 140 -4.76 12.46 -11.07
CA THR A 140 -4.51 11.08 -11.48
C THR A 140 -5.24 10.09 -10.59
N VAL A 141 -5.76 9.01 -11.18
CA VAL A 141 -6.37 7.88 -10.47
C VAL A 141 -5.51 6.61 -10.54
N ARG A 142 -4.33 6.71 -11.14
CA ARG A 142 -3.40 5.58 -11.33
C ARG A 142 -2.07 5.90 -10.67
N PRO A 143 -1.99 5.88 -9.34
CA PRO A 143 -0.77 6.25 -8.62
C PRO A 143 0.41 5.33 -8.98
N TYR A 144 0.13 4.09 -9.35
CA TYR A 144 1.10 3.07 -9.74
C TYR A 144 1.76 3.31 -11.11
N MET A 145 1.23 4.19 -11.96
CA MET A 145 1.86 4.54 -13.23
C MET A 145 3.00 5.54 -13.02
N HIS A 146 4.19 5.25 -13.53
CA HIS A 146 5.34 6.18 -13.44
C HIS A 146 5.21 7.35 -14.41
N THR A 147 4.57 7.14 -15.56
CA THR A 147 4.36 8.19 -16.55
C THR A 147 3.26 9.14 -16.11
N ARG A 148 3.55 10.43 -16.18
CA ARG A 148 2.59 11.52 -15.90
C ARG A 148 2.26 12.28 -17.17
N MET A 149 1.01 12.70 -17.30
CA MET A 149 0.57 13.53 -18.42
C MET A 149 1.15 14.94 -18.28
N PRO A 150 1.79 15.50 -19.33
CA PRO A 150 2.24 16.88 -19.32
C PRO A 150 1.07 17.87 -19.17
N GLN A 151 1.30 18.98 -18.50
CA GLN A 151 0.33 20.05 -18.33
C GLN A 151 0.55 21.12 -19.40
N PHE A 152 -0.41 21.24 -20.33
CA PHE A 152 -0.31 22.15 -21.48
C PHE A 152 -0.93 23.52 -21.22
N GLY A 153 -1.52 23.73 -20.03
CA GLY A 153 -2.16 24.97 -19.62
C GLY A 153 -3.59 25.11 -20.10
N GLU A 154 -4.42 25.73 -19.25
CA GLU A 154 -5.86 25.90 -19.51
C GLU A 154 -6.14 26.73 -20.76
N ALA A 155 -5.36 27.79 -21.01
CA ALA A 155 -5.53 28.66 -22.19
C ALA A 155 -5.50 27.88 -23.52
N ASN A 156 -4.74 26.79 -23.55
CA ASN A 156 -4.56 25.96 -24.76
C ASN A 156 -5.63 24.88 -24.91
N LEU A 157 -6.11 24.30 -23.79
CA LEU A 157 -6.93 23.09 -23.82
C LEU A 157 -8.36 23.28 -23.27
N ARG A 158 -8.77 24.47 -22.83
CA ARG A 158 -10.07 24.73 -22.18
C ARG A 158 -11.29 24.31 -23.00
N HIS A 159 -11.15 24.23 -24.33
CA HIS A 159 -12.20 23.82 -25.26
C HIS A 159 -12.40 22.30 -25.34
N LEU A 160 -11.35 21.50 -25.01
CA LEU A 160 -11.38 20.04 -25.19
C LEU A 160 -12.44 19.34 -24.34
N PRO A 161 -12.62 19.60 -23.03
CA PRO A 161 -13.62 18.90 -22.23
C PRO A 161 -15.04 19.00 -22.83
N GLY A 162 -15.43 20.19 -23.26
CA GLY A 162 -16.73 20.40 -23.90
C GLY A 162 -16.85 19.73 -25.26
N LEU A 163 -15.78 19.80 -26.07
CA LEU A 163 -15.77 19.13 -27.39
C LEU A 163 -15.83 17.60 -27.26
N PHE A 164 -15.05 17.02 -26.35
CA PHE A 164 -15.13 15.58 -26.08
C PHE A 164 -16.53 15.17 -25.64
N TYR A 165 -17.13 15.89 -24.69
CA TYR A 165 -18.48 15.62 -24.21
C TYR A 165 -19.51 15.67 -25.34
N LYS A 166 -19.40 16.65 -26.23
CA LYS A 166 -20.32 16.86 -27.36
C LYS A 166 -20.17 15.80 -28.46
N VAL A 167 -18.92 15.38 -28.73
CA VAL A 167 -18.62 14.45 -29.84
C VAL A 167 -18.81 12.99 -29.43
N ASP A 168 -18.48 12.67 -28.17
CA ASP A 168 -18.56 11.31 -27.66
C ASP A 168 -19.90 11.12 -26.93
N SER A 169 -20.87 10.51 -27.56
CA SER A 169 -22.19 10.24 -26.97
C SER A 169 -22.45 8.74 -26.85
N LEU A 170 -23.20 8.37 -25.81
CA LEU A 170 -23.76 7.03 -25.63
C LEU A 170 -25.27 7.14 -25.35
N PRO A 171 -26.06 6.10 -25.62
CA PRO A 171 -27.43 6.05 -25.15
C PRO A 171 -27.51 6.31 -23.64
N VAL A 172 -28.47 7.13 -23.24
CA VAL A 172 -28.64 7.49 -21.84
C VAL A 172 -29.14 6.28 -21.05
N VAL A 173 -28.47 5.96 -19.98
CA VAL A 173 -28.92 5.00 -18.96
C VAL A 173 -28.98 5.75 -17.64
N GLU A 174 -30.16 5.88 -17.10
CA GLU A 174 -30.36 6.54 -15.82
C GLU A 174 -30.09 5.57 -14.67
N LEU A 175 -29.31 6.02 -13.69
CA LEU A 175 -29.06 5.34 -12.41
C LEU A 175 -29.56 6.27 -11.29
N PRO A 176 -30.90 6.41 -11.13
CA PRO A 176 -31.47 7.37 -10.20
C PRO A 176 -31.14 6.99 -8.75
N GLU A 177 -30.98 8.02 -7.91
CA GLU A 177 -30.80 7.79 -6.46
C GLU A 177 -32.01 7.02 -5.89
N PRO A 178 -31.78 6.00 -5.04
CA PRO A 178 -32.87 5.26 -4.41
C PRO A 178 -33.74 6.18 -3.53
N LYS A 179 -35.05 5.93 -3.51
CA LYS A 179 -35.96 6.62 -2.60
C LYS A 179 -35.49 6.43 -1.15
N ARG A 180 -35.81 7.37 -0.26
CA ARG A 180 -35.34 7.37 1.14
C ARG A 180 -35.55 6.03 1.85
N ASN A 181 -36.69 5.38 1.64
CA ASN A 181 -37.04 4.11 2.29
C ASN A 181 -36.24 2.92 1.71
N ASP A 182 -35.74 3.03 0.47
CA ASP A 182 -35.02 1.96 -0.23
C ASP A 182 -33.49 2.10 -0.10
N ARG A 183 -32.99 3.25 0.34
CA ARG A 183 -31.55 3.53 0.40
C ARG A 183 -30.77 2.46 1.17
N ARG A 184 -31.35 1.93 2.24
CA ARG A 184 -30.73 0.86 3.02
C ARG A 184 -30.59 -0.41 2.20
N LYS A 185 -31.66 -0.84 1.51
CA LYS A 185 -31.68 -2.03 0.62
C LYS A 185 -30.58 -1.92 -0.44
N TYR A 186 -30.51 -0.80 -1.15
CA TYR A 186 -29.51 -0.60 -2.20
C TYR A 186 -28.08 -0.49 -1.67
N ARG A 187 -27.89 0.14 -0.53
CA ARG A 187 -26.57 0.20 0.13
C ARG A 187 -26.08 -1.18 0.56
N GLU A 188 -26.94 -2.00 1.15
CA GLU A 188 -26.62 -3.37 1.56
C GLU A 188 -26.35 -4.26 0.34
N ALA A 189 -27.14 -4.13 -0.74
CA ALA A 189 -26.91 -4.83 -1.99
C ALA A 189 -25.60 -4.43 -2.65
N GLY A 190 -25.30 -3.14 -2.75
CA GLY A 190 -24.03 -2.65 -3.31
C GLY A 190 -22.83 -3.12 -2.48
N HIS A 191 -22.90 -3.05 -1.15
CA HIS A 191 -21.89 -3.59 -0.25
C HIS A 191 -21.63 -5.09 -0.47
N LEU A 192 -22.68 -5.88 -0.60
CA LEU A 192 -22.59 -7.32 -0.86
C LEU A 192 -21.98 -7.60 -2.26
N LEU A 193 -22.47 -6.92 -3.30
CA LEU A 193 -21.99 -7.10 -4.67
C LEU A 193 -20.50 -6.78 -4.81
N VAL A 194 -20.00 -5.72 -4.19
CA VAL A 194 -18.57 -5.34 -4.27
C VAL A 194 -17.67 -6.32 -3.54
N GLY A 195 -18.14 -6.92 -2.44
CA GLY A 195 -17.37 -7.81 -1.58
C GLY A 195 -17.08 -9.20 -2.18
N ASP A 196 -16.23 -9.95 -1.48
CA ASP A 196 -15.79 -11.32 -1.84
C ASP A 196 -16.94 -12.35 -1.87
N LYS A 197 -18.03 -12.06 -1.19
CA LYS A 197 -19.27 -12.86 -1.21
C LYS A 197 -20.24 -12.45 -2.32
N GLY A 198 -19.93 -11.44 -3.11
CA GLY A 198 -20.73 -10.93 -4.21
C GLY A 198 -20.07 -11.17 -5.56
N LEU A 199 -19.82 -10.08 -6.31
CA LEU A 199 -19.09 -10.11 -7.58
C LEU A 199 -17.57 -10.05 -7.41
N ASN A 200 -17.10 -9.95 -6.16
CA ASN A 200 -15.70 -9.96 -5.77
C ASN A 200 -14.85 -8.87 -6.45
N CYS A 201 -15.41 -7.68 -6.62
CA CYS A 201 -14.70 -6.54 -7.20
C CYS A 201 -13.41 -6.19 -6.44
N VAL A 202 -13.44 -6.40 -5.10
CA VAL A 202 -12.29 -6.15 -4.21
C VAL A 202 -11.09 -7.06 -4.45
N ALA A 203 -11.24 -8.17 -5.18
CA ALA A 203 -10.10 -9.01 -5.57
C ALA A 203 -9.13 -8.30 -6.52
N CYS A 204 -9.62 -7.30 -7.28
CA CYS A 204 -8.85 -6.58 -8.29
C CYS A 204 -8.82 -5.06 -8.08
N HIS A 205 -9.71 -4.50 -7.26
CA HIS A 205 -9.86 -3.07 -7.07
C HIS A 205 -9.61 -2.64 -5.63
N ASN A 206 -8.89 -1.54 -5.46
CA ASN A 206 -8.79 -0.86 -4.19
C ASN A 206 -10.16 -0.29 -3.78
N PHE A 207 -10.37 -0.07 -2.50
CA PHE A 207 -11.61 0.51 -1.98
C PHE A 207 -11.31 1.43 -0.79
N ASN A 208 -11.73 2.67 -0.87
CA ASN A 208 -11.58 3.68 0.20
C ASN A 208 -10.12 3.83 0.68
N GLY A 209 -9.17 3.89 -0.25
CA GLY A 209 -7.73 3.96 0.02
C GLY A 209 -7.11 2.66 0.52
N LYS A 210 -7.89 1.58 0.66
CA LYS A 210 -7.41 0.27 1.10
C LYS A 210 -7.07 -0.61 -0.11
N PRO A 211 -5.91 -1.30 -0.10
CA PRO A 211 -5.49 -2.09 -1.23
C PRO A 211 -6.32 -3.37 -1.37
N SER A 212 -6.52 -3.76 -2.61
CA SER A 212 -7.00 -5.08 -2.97
C SER A 212 -6.07 -6.19 -2.46
N PRO A 213 -6.58 -7.34 -2.04
CA PRO A 213 -5.73 -8.49 -1.71
C PRO A 213 -5.03 -9.12 -2.93
N GLY A 214 -5.50 -8.84 -4.14
CA GLY A 214 -4.93 -9.31 -5.40
C GLY A 214 -4.33 -8.17 -6.22
N LEU A 215 -4.92 -7.89 -7.39
CA LEU A 215 -4.50 -6.76 -8.24
C LEU A 215 -4.92 -5.45 -7.58
N LYS A 216 -4.00 -4.48 -7.50
CA LYS A 216 -4.30 -3.16 -6.91
C LYS A 216 -4.78 -2.18 -7.98
N GLY A 217 -5.89 -2.52 -8.63
CA GLY A 217 -6.54 -1.66 -9.60
C GLY A 217 -7.07 -0.35 -9.01
N LEU A 218 -7.73 0.44 -9.85
CA LEU A 218 -8.31 1.73 -9.44
C LEU A 218 -9.21 1.57 -8.21
N ASP A 219 -9.17 2.56 -7.30
CA ASP A 219 -10.12 2.64 -6.20
C ASP A 219 -11.54 2.85 -6.72
N LEU A 220 -12.45 1.97 -6.30
CA LEU A 220 -13.83 1.95 -6.80
C LEU A 220 -14.61 3.22 -6.42
N LEU A 221 -14.31 3.85 -5.29
CA LEU A 221 -15.02 5.07 -4.87
C LEU A 221 -14.78 6.24 -5.82
N ASN A 222 -13.63 6.28 -6.50
CA ASN A 222 -13.36 7.29 -7.52
C ASN A 222 -14.29 7.19 -8.73
N SER A 223 -15.01 6.08 -8.89
CA SER A 223 -15.90 5.85 -10.04
C SER A 223 -17.04 6.85 -10.07
N PHE A 224 -17.65 7.16 -8.95
CA PHE A 224 -18.80 8.07 -8.88
C PHE A 224 -18.43 9.52 -9.22
N GLU A 225 -17.29 10.01 -8.75
CA GLU A 225 -16.83 11.38 -9.06
C GLU A 225 -16.34 11.54 -10.50
N ARG A 226 -15.80 10.46 -11.06
CA ARG A 226 -15.07 10.47 -12.32
C ARG A 226 -15.92 10.12 -13.53
N LEU A 227 -16.78 9.11 -13.39
CA LEU A 227 -17.50 8.51 -14.52
C LEU A 227 -18.89 9.13 -14.71
N GLN A 228 -19.34 9.13 -15.94
CA GLN A 228 -20.74 9.36 -16.26
C GLN A 228 -21.56 8.09 -15.97
N PRO A 229 -22.77 8.21 -15.39
CA PRO A 229 -23.58 7.04 -15.03
C PRO A 229 -23.93 6.15 -16.23
N SER A 230 -24.26 6.74 -17.38
CA SER A 230 -24.55 5.97 -18.60
C SER A 230 -23.35 5.15 -19.05
N TRP A 231 -22.15 5.74 -19.05
CA TRP A 231 -20.94 5.01 -19.43
C TRP A 231 -20.63 3.88 -18.43
N PHE A 232 -20.79 4.15 -17.14
CA PHE A 232 -20.62 3.13 -16.10
C PHE A 232 -21.56 1.92 -16.36
N ALA A 233 -22.84 2.18 -16.60
CA ALA A 233 -23.82 1.14 -16.85
C ALA A 233 -23.49 0.31 -18.11
N HIS A 234 -23.11 0.97 -19.20
CA HIS A 234 -22.73 0.30 -20.44
C HIS A 234 -21.43 -0.50 -20.29
N PHE A 235 -20.43 0.07 -19.64
CA PHE A 235 -19.14 -0.59 -19.40
C PHE A 235 -19.30 -1.83 -18.53
N MET A 236 -20.06 -1.73 -17.45
CA MET A 236 -20.27 -2.85 -16.52
C MET A 236 -20.98 -4.03 -17.19
N ARG A 237 -21.91 -3.76 -18.12
CA ARG A 237 -22.62 -4.82 -18.86
C ARG A 237 -21.76 -5.53 -19.91
N ASN A 238 -20.75 -4.86 -20.46
CA ASN A 238 -19.86 -5.46 -21.45
C ASN A 238 -18.48 -4.78 -21.45
N PRO A 239 -17.59 -5.10 -20.48
CA PRO A 239 -16.28 -4.48 -20.39
C PRO A 239 -15.40 -4.70 -21.63
N GLN A 240 -15.48 -5.87 -22.25
CA GLN A 240 -14.68 -6.25 -23.42
C GLN A 240 -14.98 -5.39 -24.65
N LYS A 241 -16.22 -4.92 -24.82
CA LYS A 241 -16.60 -4.00 -25.91
C LYS A 241 -15.82 -2.67 -25.81
N TYR A 242 -15.60 -2.18 -24.60
CA TYR A 242 -14.93 -0.90 -24.37
C TYR A 242 -13.42 -1.03 -24.27
N ARG A 243 -12.93 -2.21 -23.97
CA ARG A 243 -11.51 -2.48 -23.86
C ARG A 243 -11.22 -3.96 -24.12
N GLN A 244 -10.80 -4.28 -25.33
CA GLN A 244 -10.39 -5.63 -25.69
C GLN A 244 -9.24 -6.11 -24.80
N GLY A 245 -9.31 -7.37 -24.34
CA GLY A 245 -8.30 -7.98 -23.49
C GLY A 245 -8.29 -7.47 -22.04
N ILE A 246 -9.34 -6.75 -21.60
CA ILE A 246 -9.48 -6.39 -20.18
C ILE A 246 -9.70 -7.64 -19.34
N VAL A 247 -9.05 -7.71 -18.19
CA VAL A 247 -9.18 -8.82 -17.23
C VAL A 247 -10.52 -8.80 -16.49
N MET A 248 -11.19 -7.63 -16.45
CA MET A 248 -12.48 -7.47 -15.78
C MET A 248 -13.54 -8.38 -16.41
N PRO A 249 -14.18 -9.28 -15.63
CA PRO A 249 -15.18 -10.19 -16.13
C PRO A 249 -16.50 -9.48 -16.48
N ASP A 250 -17.31 -10.14 -17.29
CA ASP A 250 -18.71 -9.79 -17.47
C ASP A 250 -19.54 -10.40 -16.34
N PHE A 251 -20.29 -9.57 -15.63
CA PHE A 251 -21.13 -9.99 -14.50
C PHE A 251 -22.60 -10.18 -14.89
N TRP A 252 -22.96 -9.84 -16.13
CA TRP A 252 -24.30 -9.97 -16.70
C TRP A 252 -24.24 -10.57 -18.12
N PRO A 253 -23.63 -11.76 -18.28
CA PRO A 253 -23.48 -12.40 -19.58
C PRO A 253 -24.88 -12.64 -20.21
N GLY A 254 -25.07 -12.19 -21.44
CA GLY A 254 -26.38 -12.27 -22.09
C GLY A 254 -27.49 -11.41 -21.46
N GLY A 255 -27.15 -10.54 -20.50
CA GLY A 255 -28.09 -9.71 -19.73
C GLY A 255 -28.57 -10.35 -18.43
N GLU A 256 -28.15 -11.58 -18.11
CA GLU A 256 -28.50 -12.29 -16.89
C GLU A 256 -27.45 -12.04 -15.80
N ALA A 257 -27.89 -11.76 -14.58
CA ALA A 257 -27.00 -11.53 -13.46
C ALA A 257 -26.37 -12.83 -12.96
N VAL A 258 -25.07 -12.82 -12.71
CA VAL A 258 -24.36 -13.92 -12.01
C VAL A 258 -24.90 -14.11 -10.58
N ARG A 259 -25.38 -13.03 -9.93
CA ARG A 259 -25.98 -13.05 -8.60
C ARG A 259 -27.48 -12.87 -8.69
N GLN A 260 -28.21 -13.96 -8.99
CA GLN A 260 -29.68 -13.98 -9.09
C GLN A 260 -30.38 -13.69 -7.75
N ASP A 261 -29.72 -13.98 -6.64
CA ASP A 261 -30.22 -13.79 -5.27
C ASP A 261 -30.18 -12.33 -4.79
N VAL A 262 -29.51 -11.44 -5.52
CA VAL A 262 -29.40 -10.01 -5.16
C VAL A 262 -30.32 -9.18 -6.05
N LEU A 263 -31.27 -8.47 -5.46
CA LEU A 263 -32.24 -7.62 -6.17
C LEU A 263 -32.95 -8.38 -7.31
N GLU A 264 -33.34 -9.62 -7.04
CA GLU A 264 -34.08 -10.50 -7.96
C GLU A 264 -33.35 -10.75 -9.30
N GLY A 265 -32.03 -10.67 -9.28
CA GLY A 265 -31.19 -10.83 -10.48
C GLY A 265 -31.31 -9.70 -11.51
N SER A 266 -31.97 -8.61 -11.19
CA SER A 266 -32.12 -7.46 -12.10
C SER A 266 -30.79 -6.75 -12.31
N ALA A 267 -30.26 -6.79 -13.54
CA ALA A 267 -29.03 -6.10 -13.91
C ALA A 267 -29.10 -4.59 -13.64
N ASP A 268 -30.24 -3.96 -13.94
CA ASP A 268 -30.44 -2.52 -13.76
C ASP A 268 -30.44 -2.14 -12.28
N GLU A 269 -31.12 -2.92 -11.45
CA GLU A 269 -31.16 -2.66 -10.03
C GLU A 269 -29.82 -2.94 -9.33
N GLN A 270 -29.08 -3.95 -9.77
CA GLN A 270 -27.72 -4.23 -9.29
C GLN A 270 -26.74 -3.12 -9.68
N LEU A 271 -26.79 -2.62 -10.91
CA LEU A 271 -25.99 -1.48 -11.37
C LEU A 271 -26.33 -0.21 -10.58
N ARG A 272 -27.60 0.03 -10.35
CA ARG A 272 -28.09 1.13 -9.51
C ARG A 272 -27.59 1.02 -8.07
N ALA A 273 -27.59 -0.19 -7.50
CA ALA A 273 -27.05 -0.45 -6.16
C ALA A 273 -25.56 -0.19 -6.07
N LEU A 274 -24.78 -0.64 -7.06
CA LEU A 274 -23.35 -0.36 -7.14
C LEU A 274 -23.08 1.15 -7.25
N TRP A 275 -23.82 1.83 -8.14
CA TRP A 275 -23.67 3.27 -8.33
C TRP A 275 -24.01 4.07 -7.07
N HIS A 276 -25.13 3.72 -6.41
CA HIS A 276 -25.51 4.32 -5.14
C HIS A 276 -24.47 4.03 -4.03
N TYR A 277 -23.93 2.82 -3.97
CA TYR A 277 -22.90 2.47 -2.99
C TYR A 277 -21.62 3.30 -3.19
N PHE A 278 -21.18 3.51 -4.43
CA PHE A 278 -20.03 4.36 -4.74
C PHE A 278 -20.29 5.86 -4.46
N SER A 279 -21.55 6.30 -4.57
CA SER A 279 -21.92 7.69 -4.23
C SER A 279 -21.76 8.04 -2.75
N LEU A 280 -21.68 7.06 -1.88
CA LEU A 280 -21.44 7.27 -0.45
C LEU A 280 -20.03 7.76 -0.14
N GLY A 281 -19.10 7.65 -1.11
CA GLY A 281 -17.72 8.08 -0.96
C GLY A 281 -17.07 7.45 0.28
N ARG A 282 -16.28 8.22 1.01
CA ARG A 282 -15.56 7.74 2.20
C ARG A 282 -16.45 7.23 3.34
N SER A 283 -17.76 7.53 3.32
CA SER A 283 -18.70 7.00 4.30
C SER A 283 -19.24 5.61 3.94
N ALA A 284 -18.89 5.07 2.78
CA ALA A 284 -19.22 3.71 2.42
C ALA A 284 -18.52 2.73 3.37
N ARG A 285 -19.30 1.78 3.91
CA ARG A 285 -18.75 0.70 4.73
C ARG A 285 -17.82 -0.15 3.87
N ASP A 286 -16.68 -0.60 4.41
CA ASP A 286 -15.77 -1.49 3.72
C ASP A 286 -16.45 -2.80 3.31
N PRO A 287 -16.38 -3.22 2.03
CA PRO A 287 -16.91 -4.49 1.59
C PRO A 287 -16.11 -5.66 2.17
N SER A 288 -16.76 -6.82 2.30
CA SER A 288 -16.06 -8.05 2.73
C SER A 288 -14.92 -8.39 1.74
N GLY A 289 -13.81 -8.91 2.25
CA GLY A 289 -12.64 -9.27 1.45
C GLY A 289 -11.62 -8.14 1.26
N ILE A 290 -11.99 -6.85 1.44
CA ILE A 290 -10.97 -5.78 1.42
C ILE A 290 -10.13 -5.86 2.70
N ARG A 291 -8.83 -5.80 2.55
CA ARG A 291 -7.93 -5.75 3.72
C ARG A 291 -7.86 -4.31 4.21
N SER A 292 -8.15 -4.08 5.49
CA SER A 292 -7.69 -2.84 6.10
C SER A 292 -6.18 -2.93 6.21
N GLU A 293 -5.44 -2.00 5.61
CA GLU A 293 -4.04 -1.82 5.96
C GLU A 293 -3.97 -1.49 7.45
N GLY A 294 -3.07 -2.19 8.14
CA GLY A 294 -2.76 -1.84 9.51
C GLY A 294 -2.14 -0.45 9.53
N THR A 295 -2.38 0.29 10.60
CA THR A 295 -1.64 1.53 10.84
C THR A 295 -0.19 1.18 11.16
N ASP A 296 0.75 1.66 10.36
CA ASP A 296 2.16 1.51 10.64
C ASP A 296 2.56 2.40 11.82
N LEU A 297 3.13 1.77 12.83
CA LEU A 297 3.68 2.50 13.96
C LEU A 297 5.17 2.71 13.74
N LEU A 298 5.59 3.97 13.72
CA LEU A 298 6.99 4.35 13.54
C LEU A 298 7.66 4.54 14.91
N VAL A 299 8.95 4.25 14.97
CA VAL A 299 9.84 4.60 16.09
C VAL A 299 10.63 5.83 15.65
N ALA A 300 10.52 6.91 16.42
CA ALA A 300 11.24 8.15 16.16
C ALA A 300 12.52 8.23 17.02
N ASP A 301 12.55 9.15 17.94
CA ASP A 301 13.71 9.53 18.76
C ASP A 301 13.86 8.74 20.07
N ARG A 302 12.80 8.03 20.48
CA ARG A 302 12.78 7.22 21.70
C ARG A 302 12.12 5.88 21.49
N THR A 303 12.35 4.94 22.40
CA THR A 303 11.74 3.61 22.40
C THR A 303 10.21 3.71 22.37
N ARG A 304 9.60 2.89 21.51
CA ARG A 304 8.14 2.79 21.39
C ARG A 304 7.66 1.42 21.83
N VAL A 305 6.62 1.41 22.67
CA VAL A 305 5.97 0.18 23.15
C VAL A 305 4.56 0.11 22.59
N TYR A 306 4.17 -1.05 22.08
CA TYR A 306 2.80 -1.31 21.64
C TYR A 306 2.29 -2.63 22.22
N ARG A 307 1.04 -2.61 22.74
CA ARG A 307 0.39 -3.79 23.32
C ARG A 307 -0.75 -4.26 22.43
N GLY A 308 -0.72 -5.51 22.05
CA GLY A 308 -1.77 -6.10 21.20
C GLY A 308 -1.58 -7.60 21.02
N ARG A 309 -2.56 -8.24 20.37
CA ARG A 309 -2.42 -9.62 19.93
C ARG A 309 -1.41 -9.69 18.79
N SER A 310 -0.68 -10.80 18.73
CA SER A 310 0.23 -11.03 17.60
C SER A 310 0.45 -12.52 17.40
N ARG A 311 0.62 -12.94 16.15
CA ARG A 311 1.03 -14.31 15.84
C ARG A 311 2.38 -14.64 16.49
N VAL A 312 3.29 -13.67 16.51
CA VAL A 312 4.64 -13.84 17.05
C VAL A 312 4.74 -13.65 18.57
N ALA A 313 3.70 -13.14 19.24
CA ALA A 313 3.75 -12.84 20.68
C ALA A 313 2.45 -13.22 21.45
N GLY A 314 1.54 -13.96 20.82
CA GLY A 314 0.32 -14.45 21.45
C GLY A 314 -0.72 -13.38 21.75
N TYR A 315 -1.65 -13.70 22.67
CA TYR A 315 -2.78 -12.83 23.04
C TYR A 315 -2.38 -11.60 23.87
N ARG A 316 -1.27 -11.67 24.61
CA ARG A 316 -0.75 -10.58 25.46
C ARG A 316 0.63 -10.16 24.95
N GLY A 317 0.72 -9.93 23.65
CA GLY A 317 1.93 -9.49 23.01
C GLY A 317 2.28 -8.03 23.35
N ILE A 318 3.56 -7.76 23.52
CA ILE A 318 4.10 -6.42 23.72
C ILE A 318 5.27 -6.27 22.74
N ALA A 319 5.09 -5.41 21.73
CA ALA A 319 6.16 -5.05 20.81
C ALA A 319 6.95 -3.87 21.36
N VAL A 320 8.25 -3.91 21.20
CA VAL A 320 9.19 -2.85 21.62
C VAL A 320 10.11 -2.54 20.46
N GLY A 321 10.11 -1.30 20.02
CA GLY A 321 10.96 -0.80 18.94
C GLY A 321 11.92 0.28 19.44
N PHE A 322 13.17 0.18 19.03
CA PHE A 322 14.22 1.13 19.38
C PHE A 322 14.56 2.05 18.21
N PRO A 323 14.98 3.30 18.46
CA PRO A 323 15.67 4.09 17.46
C PRO A 323 16.82 3.29 16.84
N GLY A 324 16.98 3.35 15.51
CA GLY A 324 17.96 2.53 14.80
C GLY A 324 17.42 1.18 14.30
N GLY A 325 16.10 0.91 14.47
CA GLY A 325 15.40 -0.17 13.77
C GLY A 325 15.68 -1.58 14.31
N VAL A 326 16.07 -1.71 15.57
CA VAL A 326 16.10 -3.01 16.26
C VAL A 326 14.85 -3.14 17.10
N ASN A 327 14.17 -4.27 16.98
CA ASN A 327 12.87 -4.46 17.59
C ASN A 327 12.74 -5.86 18.20
N TYR A 328 11.87 -5.99 19.18
CA TYR A 328 11.50 -7.31 19.71
C TYR A 328 10.03 -7.37 20.12
N ALA A 329 9.52 -8.59 20.26
CA ALA A 329 8.23 -8.86 20.87
C ALA A 329 8.39 -9.69 22.13
N PHE A 330 7.65 -9.31 23.18
CA PHE A 330 7.56 -10.02 24.43
C PHE A 330 6.15 -10.62 24.58
N ASN A 331 6.08 -11.91 24.90
CA ASN A 331 4.82 -12.57 25.23
C ASN A 331 4.60 -12.51 26.74
N ALA A 332 3.80 -11.55 27.18
CA ALA A 332 3.49 -11.35 28.61
C ALA A 332 2.64 -12.49 29.20
N GLN A 333 2.07 -13.37 28.38
CA GLN A 333 1.37 -14.54 28.86
C GLN A 333 2.32 -15.59 29.42
N ASN A 334 3.53 -15.72 28.87
CA ASN A 334 4.49 -16.78 29.19
C ASN A 334 5.84 -16.24 29.70
N GLY A 335 6.06 -14.93 29.70
CA GLY A 335 7.28 -14.26 30.18
C GLY A 335 8.49 -14.43 29.26
N VAL A 336 8.26 -14.51 27.97
CA VAL A 336 9.31 -14.79 26.99
C VAL A 336 9.51 -13.65 25.98
N LEU A 337 10.76 -13.43 25.63
CA LEU A 337 11.13 -12.72 24.41
C LEU A 337 10.80 -13.68 23.26
N SER A 338 9.78 -13.35 22.46
CA SER A 338 9.16 -14.30 21.54
C SER A 338 9.55 -14.09 20.07
N ALA A 339 10.01 -12.90 19.71
CA ALA A 339 10.54 -12.60 18.39
C ALA A 339 11.47 -11.40 18.40
N LEU A 340 12.42 -11.37 17.45
CA LEU A 340 13.33 -10.26 17.20
C LEU A 340 13.34 -9.94 15.71
N TRP A 341 13.44 -8.66 15.33
CA TRP A 341 13.61 -8.27 13.93
C TRP A 341 14.34 -6.94 13.79
N GLN A 342 14.88 -6.74 12.60
CA GLN A 342 15.49 -5.47 12.18
C GLN A 342 14.61 -4.80 11.12
N GLY A 343 14.61 -3.47 11.08
CA GLY A 343 13.87 -2.65 10.14
C GLY A 343 12.74 -1.85 10.79
N GLU A 344 11.67 -1.62 10.06
CA GLU A 344 10.51 -0.90 10.57
C GLU A 344 9.82 -1.64 11.72
N PHE A 345 9.08 -0.90 12.55
CA PHE A 345 8.56 -1.43 13.80
C PHE A 345 7.43 -2.44 13.59
N VAL A 346 6.19 -2.01 13.60
CA VAL A 346 5.02 -2.89 13.43
C VAL A 346 3.92 -2.23 12.62
N SER A 347 3.17 -3.05 11.91
CA SER A 347 1.86 -2.69 11.37
C SER A 347 0.77 -3.19 12.32
N VAL A 348 -0.21 -2.35 12.65
CA VAL A 348 -1.30 -2.64 13.58
C VAL A 348 -2.61 -2.71 12.85
N TYR A 349 -3.31 -3.81 13.01
CA TYR A 349 -4.62 -4.05 12.44
C TYR A 349 -5.72 -3.86 13.50
N TRP A 350 -6.62 -2.90 13.27
CA TRP A 350 -7.70 -2.53 14.19
C TRP A 350 -9.04 -3.22 13.92
N GLY A 351 -9.13 -4.05 12.89
CA GLY A 351 -10.35 -4.80 12.54
C GLY A 351 -10.63 -5.94 13.50
N GLY A 352 -11.92 -6.24 13.74
CA GLY A 352 -12.37 -7.32 14.60
C GLY A 352 -12.65 -6.91 16.05
N GLN A 353 -12.58 -7.86 16.97
CA GLN A 353 -12.95 -7.68 18.37
C GLN A 353 -11.84 -6.99 19.20
N GLY A 354 -11.58 -5.71 19.03
CA GLY A 354 -10.83 -4.96 20.04
C GLY A 354 -9.40 -4.58 19.67
N ALA A 355 -8.49 -4.57 20.62
CA ALA A 355 -7.20 -3.91 20.68
C ALA A 355 -6.16 -4.34 19.62
N GLY A 356 -6.35 -3.98 18.38
CA GLY A 356 -5.40 -4.09 17.28
C GLY A 356 -4.38 -5.24 17.31
N ASN A 357 -4.36 -6.09 16.32
CA ASN A 357 -3.30 -7.10 16.16
C ASN A 357 -2.08 -6.42 15.55
N PHE A 358 -0.90 -6.71 16.06
CA PHE A 358 0.33 -6.20 15.46
C PHE A 358 1.11 -7.29 14.72
N ASN A 359 1.79 -6.89 13.65
CA ASN A 359 2.71 -7.71 12.90
C ASN A 359 4.04 -6.97 12.73
N PRO A 360 5.18 -7.65 12.93
CA PRO A 360 6.49 -7.09 12.59
C PRO A 360 6.56 -6.65 11.13
N LYS A 361 7.15 -5.49 10.86
CA LYS A 361 7.41 -4.99 9.50
C LYS A 361 8.79 -5.38 8.95
N GLY A 362 9.47 -6.28 9.61
CA GLY A 362 10.71 -6.90 9.17
C GLY A 362 10.63 -8.43 9.25
N ARG A 363 11.64 -9.12 8.72
CA ARG A 363 11.76 -10.57 8.87
C ARG A 363 12.00 -10.90 10.35
N ALA A 364 10.98 -11.41 11.03
CA ALA A 364 11.06 -11.77 12.43
C ALA A 364 11.75 -13.13 12.61
N ILE A 365 12.71 -13.18 13.50
CA ILE A 365 13.29 -14.41 14.05
C ILE A 365 12.42 -14.80 15.23
N GLU A 366 11.63 -15.86 15.09
CA GLU A 366 10.73 -16.33 16.14
C GLU A 366 11.49 -17.20 17.12
N LEU A 367 11.25 -17.00 18.41
CA LEU A 367 11.80 -17.81 19.51
C LEU A 367 10.69 -18.66 20.13
N ALA A 368 11.08 -19.64 20.95
CA ALA A 368 10.13 -20.47 21.67
C ALA A 368 9.21 -19.63 22.57
N GLN A 369 7.94 -20.00 22.56
CA GLN A 369 6.92 -19.28 23.35
C GLN A 369 6.43 -20.08 24.57
N ASP A 370 7.23 -21.03 25.04
CA ASP A 370 6.95 -21.74 26.28
C ASP A 370 7.40 -20.89 27.48
N VAL A 371 6.96 -21.23 28.69
CA VAL A 371 7.37 -20.51 29.89
C VAL A 371 8.90 -20.35 29.96
N ALA A 372 9.38 -19.13 30.26
CA ALA A 372 10.81 -18.81 30.22
C ALA A 372 11.61 -19.43 31.37
N PHE A 373 11.02 -19.50 32.55
CA PHE A 373 11.65 -20.02 33.76
C PHE A 373 10.88 -21.20 34.32
N TYR A 374 11.62 -22.21 34.72
CA TYR A 374 11.03 -23.38 35.36
C TYR A 374 12.00 -24.02 36.35
N ARG A 375 11.46 -24.80 37.31
CA ARG A 375 12.24 -25.62 38.26
C ARG A 375 12.25 -27.05 37.79
N LEU A 376 13.34 -27.46 37.18
CA LEU A 376 13.55 -28.87 36.85
C LEU A 376 14.03 -29.62 38.10
N ALA A 377 13.48 -30.80 38.37
CA ALA A 377 13.94 -31.67 39.46
C ALA A 377 15.29 -32.31 39.09
N LYS A 378 15.51 -32.55 37.78
CA LYS A 378 16.76 -33.07 37.23
C LYS A 378 17.10 -32.35 35.92
N ASP A 379 18.38 -32.36 35.55
CA ASP A 379 18.86 -31.70 34.34
C ASP A 379 18.31 -32.29 33.03
N ASP A 380 17.81 -33.55 33.05
CA ASP A 380 17.20 -34.26 31.94
C ASP A 380 15.66 -34.23 31.92
N GLU A 381 15.01 -33.63 32.93
CA GLU A 381 13.56 -33.47 32.98
C GLU A 381 13.05 -32.65 31.79
N PRO A 382 11.96 -33.09 31.08
CA PRO A 382 11.42 -32.35 29.95
C PRO A 382 10.96 -30.93 30.32
N TRP A 383 11.23 -29.95 29.42
CA TRP A 383 10.72 -28.60 29.58
C TRP A 383 9.19 -28.58 29.43
N PRO A 384 8.45 -27.87 30.29
CA PRO A 384 6.99 -27.78 30.19
C PRO A 384 6.57 -26.93 28.97
N LEU A 385 6.22 -27.59 27.90
CA LEU A 385 5.79 -26.94 26.66
C LEU A 385 4.39 -26.34 26.82
N ARG A 386 4.13 -25.28 26.07
CA ARG A 386 2.79 -24.72 25.98
C ARG A 386 1.83 -25.72 25.32
N PRO A 387 0.56 -25.76 25.76
CA PRO A 387 -0.42 -26.61 25.10
C PRO A 387 -0.71 -26.12 23.68
N VAL A 388 -0.86 -27.05 22.76
CA VAL A 388 -1.19 -26.79 21.35
C VAL A 388 -2.57 -27.36 21.08
N MET A 389 -3.46 -26.54 20.56
CA MET A 389 -4.75 -26.97 20.04
C MET A 389 -4.56 -27.49 18.62
N THR A 390 -5.15 -28.64 18.33
CA THR A 390 -5.17 -29.23 16.99
C THR A 390 -6.59 -29.27 16.44
N LYS A 391 -6.75 -29.72 15.19
CA LYS A 391 -8.10 -29.92 14.62
C LYS A 391 -8.87 -31.03 15.36
N GLU A 392 -8.14 -32.03 15.82
CA GLU A 392 -8.70 -33.18 16.58
C GLU A 392 -8.97 -32.80 18.04
N GLN A 393 -8.19 -31.87 18.58
CA GLN A 393 -8.34 -31.35 19.94
C GLN A 393 -8.43 -29.82 19.92
N PRO A 394 -9.61 -29.24 19.54
CA PRO A 394 -9.80 -27.80 19.39
C PRO A 394 -9.91 -27.04 20.72
N VAL A 395 -10.01 -27.77 21.83
CA VAL A 395 -10.06 -27.18 23.19
C VAL A 395 -8.66 -27.19 23.78
N ASN A 396 -8.27 -26.10 24.45
CA ASN A 396 -6.96 -26.01 25.11
C ASN A 396 -6.81 -27.11 26.17
N PRO A 397 -5.85 -28.04 26.00
CA PRO A 397 -5.69 -29.17 26.93
C PRO A 397 -5.17 -28.78 28.33
N ASP A 398 -4.57 -27.60 28.49
CA ASP A 398 -4.16 -27.05 29.80
C ASP A 398 -4.49 -25.54 29.89
N PRO A 399 -5.73 -25.18 30.22
CA PRO A 399 -6.15 -23.78 30.33
C PRO A 399 -5.45 -23.01 31.45
N LEU A 400 -4.83 -23.70 32.39
CA LEU A 400 -4.13 -23.09 33.53
C LEU A 400 -2.67 -22.74 33.19
N TYR A 401 -2.12 -23.29 32.08
CA TYR A 401 -0.78 -22.95 31.62
C TYR A 401 -0.66 -21.46 31.27
N PRO A 402 0.38 -20.76 31.65
CA PRO A 402 1.57 -21.21 32.44
C PRO A 402 1.44 -20.95 33.96
N ARG A 403 0.27 -20.59 34.46
CA ARG A 403 0.05 -20.29 35.91
C ARG A 403 0.35 -21.51 36.78
N ASN A 404 -0.09 -22.69 36.36
CA ASN A 404 0.21 -23.96 37.02
C ASN A 404 1.70 -24.36 36.98
N ARG A 405 2.52 -23.61 36.22
CA ARG A 405 4.00 -23.71 36.20
C ARG A 405 4.67 -22.62 37.05
N GLY A 406 3.88 -21.90 37.84
CA GLY A 406 4.37 -20.87 38.76
C GLY A 406 4.55 -19.48 38.15
N TYR A 407 4.30 -19.30 36.86
CA TYR A 407 4.46 -17.99 36.20
C TYR A 407 3.28 -17.06 36.50
N GLN A 408 3.59 -15.80 36.79
CA GLN A 408 2.59 -14.73 36.90
C GLN A 408 3.20 -13.40 36.44
N PHE A 409 2.54 -12.75 35.47
CA PHE A 409 2.91 -11.44 35.00
C PHE A 409 2.40 -10.33 35.93
N GLY A 410 3.26 -9.40 36.32
CA GLY A 410 2.94 -8.28 37.22
C GLY A 410 2.79 -6.93 36.50
N GLY A 411 3.17 -6.86 35.23
CA GLY A 411 3.15 -5.60 34.46
C GLY A 411 4.52 -5.20 33.93
N TYR A 412 4.67 -3.93 33.59
CA TYR A 412 5.98 -3.35 33.24
C TYR A 412 6.02 -1.87 33.62
N GLN A 413 7.22 -1.37 33.79
CA GLN A 413 7.53 0.05 34.02
C GLN A 413 8.38 0.55 32.87
N LEU A 414 8.19 1.81 32.48
CA LEU A 414 9.00 2.48 31.45
C LEU A 414 10.02 3.38 32.14
N ASP A 415 11.25 3.35 31.65
CA ASP A 415 12.25 4.35 32.02
C ASP A 415 12.04 5.68 31.26
N LYS A 416 12.93 6.65 31.46
CA LYS A 416 12.90 7.98 30.81
C LYS A 416 13.00 7.91 29.28
N ASP A 417 13.61 6.87 28.75
CA ASP A 417 13.82 6.64 27.31
C ASP A 417 12.71 5.75 26.71
N GLY A 418 11.71 5.37 27.52
CA GLY A 418 10.57 4.54 27.12
C GLY A 418 10.88 3.05 27.08
N VAL A 419 12.04 2.60 27.60
CA VAL A 419 12.40 1.18 27.62
C VAL A 419 11.63 0.47 28.74
N PRO A 420 10.93 -0.65 28.43
CA PRO A 420 10.18 -1.39 29.43
C PRO A 420 11.08 -2.30 30.25
N THR A 421 10.86 -2.31 31.56
CA THR A 421 11.26 -3.38 32.47
C THR A 421 10.03 -4.21 32.80
N PHE A 422 9.98 -5.45 32.32
CA PHE A 422 8.88 -6.37 32.60
C PHE A 422 9.02 -6.97 34.00
N LEU A 423 7.93 -6.97 34.74
CA LEU A 423 7.84 -7.45 36.12
C LEU A 423 7.01 -8.73 36.14
N TYR A 424 7.59 -9.82 36.60
CA TYR A 424 6.88 -11.10 36.71
C TYR A 424 7.52 -12.00 37.76
N ARG A 425 6.91 -13.14 38.02
CA ARG A 425 7.46 -14.11 38.96
C ARG A 425 7.38 -15.55 38.44
N THR A 426 8.27 -16.38 38.92
CA THR A 426 8.22 -17.85 38.80
C THR A 426 8.23 -18.46 40.19
N GLY A 427 7.05 -18.96 40.66
CA GLY A 427 6.87 -19.31 42.08
C GLY A 427 7.07 -18.12 42.99
N ALA A 428 8.03 -18.22 43.93
CA ALA A 428 8.38 -17.16 44.87
C ALA A 428 9.48 -16.20 44.37
N VAL A 429 10.17 -16.51 43.26
CA VAL A 429 11.21 -15.67 42.68
C VAL A 429 10.58 -14.56 41.85
N THR A 430 10.87 -13.30 42.18
CA THR A 430 10.49 -12.13 41.37
C THR A 430 11.57 -11.77 40.37
N ILE A 431 11.16 -11.32 39.19
CA ILE A 431 12.03 -11.08 38.05
C ILE A 431 11.72 -9.70 37.47
N GLU A 432 12.78 -8.91 37.31
CA GLU A 432 12.80 -7.69 36.51
C GLU A 432 13.61 -7.98 35.24
N ASP A 433 12.97 -7.81 34.10
CA ASP A 433 13.49 -8.20 32.79
C ASP A 433 13.54 -6.98 31.88
N THR A 434 14.72 -6.47 31.61
CA THR A 434 14.95 -5.27 30.81
C THR A 434 15.78 -5.63 29.59
N THR A 435 15.36 -5.17 28.41
CA THR A 435 16.07 -5.44 27.17
C THR A 435 16.36 -4.12 26.46
N HIS A 436 17.62 -3.88 26.10
CA HIS A 436 18.10 -2.72 25.36
C HIS A 436 18.63 -3.13 23.98
N ALA A 437 18.45 -2.27 22.98
CA ALA A 437 19.12 -2.43 21.71
C ALA A 437 20.60 -2.09 21.81
N VAL A 438 21.43 -2.83 21.09
CA VAL A 438 22.81 -2.49 20.81
C VAL A 438 23.00 -2.41 19.31
N VAL A 439 23.35 -1.20 18.87
CA VAL A 439 23.67 -0.92 17.47
C VAL A 439 25.07 -0.34 17.45
N ASP A 440 26.03 -1.11 17.01
CA ASP A 440 27.36 -0.61 16.68
C ASP A 440 27.70 -0.97 15.23
N ASN A 441 28.79 -0.39 14.67
CA ASN A 441 29.18 -0.54 13.26
C ASN A 441 29.39 -2.02 12.81
N ARG A 442 29.38 -2.98 13.71
CA ARG A 442 29.66 -4.40 13.44
C ARG A 442 28.56 -5.35 13.93
N LEU A 443 27.70 -4.91 14.87
CA LEU A 443 26.76 -5.79 15.56
C LEU A 443 25.40 -5.10 15.75
N THR A 444 24.34 -5.79 15.32
CA THR A 444 22.96 -5.39 15.56
C THR A 444 22.31 -6.44 16.44
N GLY A 445 21.82 -6.04 17.61
CA GLY A 445 21.26 -7.01 18.54
C GLY A 445 20.62 -6.40 19.77
N LEU A 446 20.38 -7.25 20.77
CA LEU A 446 19.76 -6.90 22.04
C LEU A 446 20.61 -7.39 23.21
N VAL A 447 20.67 -6.59 24.25
CA VAL A 447 21.18 -7.01 25.58
C VAL A 447 20.01 -7.09 26.53
N ARG A 448 19.76 -8.27 27.05
CA ARG A 448 18.71 -8.58 28.02
C ARG A 448 19.33 -8.74 29.41
N THR A 449 18.88 -7.97 30.36
CA THR A 449 19.29 -8.02 31.77
C THR A 449 18.15 -8.58 32.60
N LEU A 450 18.40 -9.69 33.28
CA LEU A 450 17.48 -10.36 34.19
C LEU A 450 17.93 -10.13 35.61
N ARG A 451 17.15 -9.41 36.43
CA ARG A 451 17.34 -9.25 37.86
C ARG A 451 16.34 -10.11 38.58
N LEU A 452 16.87 -11.09 39.32
CA LEU A 452 16.08 -12.05 40.08
C LEU A 452 16.22 -11.78 41.57
N ASN A 453 15.11 -11.88 42.29
CA ASN A 453 15.14 -11.80 43.75
C ASN A 453 14.48 -13.04 44.35
N ALA A 454 15.27 -13.89 44.98
CA ALA A 454 14.86 -15.16 45.59
C ALA A 454 14.71 -15.03 47.10
N PRO A 455 13.59 -15.45 47.72
CA PRO A 455 13.40 -15.37 49.16
C PRO A 455 14.28 -16.35 49.95
N LYS A 456 14.78 -17.37 49.28
CA LYS A 456 15.70 -18.41 49.82
C LYS A 456 16.65 -18.89 48.73
N VAL A 457 17.67 -19.63 49.13
CA VAL A 457 18.55 -20.30 48.17
C VAL A 457 17.75 -21.31 47.38
N GLU A 458 17.76 -21.18 46.03
CA GLU A 458 17.08 -22.12 45.15
C GLU A 458 17.70 -22.12 43.74
N THR A 459 17.43 -23.18 42.98
CA THR A 459 17.83 -23.29 41.57
C THR A 459 16.62 -23.14 40.65
N VAL A 460 16.73 -22.27 39.66
CA VAL A 460 15.76 -22.14 38.56
C VAL A 460 16.49 -22.26 37.22
N TYR A 461 15.82 -22.74 36.22
CA TYR A 461 16.36 -22.83 34.86
C TYR A 461 15.70 -21.77 33.99
N PHE A 462 16.51 -21.12 33.16
CA PHE A 462 16.06 -20.16 32.17
C PHE A 462 16.31 -20.73 30.78
N ARG A 463 15.27 -20.82 29.96
CA ARG A 463 15.34 -21.32 28.58
C ARG A 463 15.67 -20.19 27.63
N VAL A 464 16.91 -20.16 27.13
CA VAL A 464 17.44 -19.08 26.30
C VAL A 464 17.09 -19.24 24.85
N LEU A 465 17.26 -20.45 24.30
CA LEU A 465 17.15 -20.71 22.87
C LEU A 465 16.75 -22.17 22.62
N THR A 466 15.99 -22.40 21.54
CA THR A 466 15.63 -23.75 21.07
C THR A 466 15.73 -23.83 19.54
N GLY A 467 15.82 -25.07 19.02
CA GLY A 467 15.90 -25.34 17.60
C GLY A 467 17.21 -26.04 17.22
N LYS A 468 17.77 -25.73 16.06
CA LYS A 468 19.08 -26.25 15.63
C LYS A 468 20.23 -25.53 16.32
N VAL A 469 20.21 -25.53 17.65
CA VAL A 469 21.19 -24.81 18.47
C VAL A 469 22.55 -25.51 18.43
N GLN A 470 23.61 -24.73 18.15
CA GLN A 470 25.00 -25.20 18.11
C GLN A 470 25.84 -24.34 19.07
N LYS A 471 26.88 -24.93 19.63
CA LYS A 471 27.94 -24.20 20.35
C LYS A 471 28.90 -23.62 19.33
N LEU A 472 29.09 -22.31 19.33
CA LEU A 472 29.95 -21.60 18.37
C LEU A 472 31.34 -21.31 18.98
N ALA A 473 31.38 -20.94 20.26
CA ALA A 473 32.57 -20.68 21.04
C ALA A 473 32.23 -20.79 22.54
N PRO A 474 33.19 -20.69 23.47
CA PRO A 474 32.91 -20.58 24.89
C PRO A 474 31.90 -19.44 25.16
N GLY A 475 30.82 -19.75 25.89
CA GLY A 475 29.72 -18.81 26.16
C GLY A 475 28.90 -18.34 24.94
N GLN A 476 29.15 -18.86 23.73
CA GLN A 476 28.46 -18.48 22.51
C GLN A 476 27.72 -19.67 21.87
N TYR A 477 26.45 -19.46 21.59
CA TYR A 477 25.56 -20.44 20.98
C TYR A 477 24.73 -19.78 19.89
N GLY A 478 24.16 -20.53 18.96
CA GLY A 478 23.35 -19.93 17.93
C GLY A 478 22.63 -20.92 17.04
N THR A 479 21.82 -20.40 16.16
CA THR A 479 21.20 -21.05 15.02
C THR A 479 21.64 -20.33 13.73
N ASP A 480 21.10 -20.70 12.59
CA ASP A 480 21.38 -20.02 11.30
C ASP A 480 20.95 -18.53 11.27
N SER A 481 20.09 -18.10 12.20
CA SER A 481 19.49 -16.76 12.18
C SER A 481 19.88 -15.88 13.37
N ILE A 482 20.35 -16.46 14.47
CA ILE A 482 20.62 -15.75 15.70
C ILE A 482 21.82 -16.35 16.43
N LYS A 483 22.65 -15.48 16.99
CA LYS A 483 23.74 -15.84 17.89
C LYS A 483 23.44 -15.29 19.27
N VAL A 484 23.71 -16.08 20.29
CA VAL A 484 23.47 -15.73 21.70
C VAL A 484 24.77 -15.88 22.48
N ARG A 485 25.09 -14.85 23.26
CA ARG A 485 26.17 -14.92 24.23
C ARG A 485 25.57 -14.95 25.65
N VAL A 486 25.97 -15.92 26.41
CA VAL A 486 25.51 -16.17 27.79
C VAL A 486 26.70 -16.25 28.75
N PRO A 487 26.50 -15.99 30.05
CA PRO A 487 27.52 -16.24 31.07
C PRO A 487 28.01 -17.69 31.03
N GLU A 488 29.30 -17.94 31.17
CA GLU A 488 29.88 -19.28 31.02
C GLU A 488 29.52 -20.25 32.18
N THR A 489 28.94 -19.75 33.26
CA THR A 489 28.56 -20.55 34.40
C THR A 489 27.24 -21.26 34.22
N SER A 490 27.19 -22.57 34.42
CA SER A 490 25.97 -23.38 34.54
C SER A 490 25.11 -23.44 33.28
N ILE A 491 25.76 -23.68 32.14
CA ILE A 491 25.10 -23.85 30.83
C ILE A 491 24.76 -25.31 30.61
N LEU A 492 23.53 -25.60 30.21
CA LEU A 492 23.06 -26.89 29.80
C LEU A 492 22.57 -26.83 28.35
N LEU A 493 23.30 -27.50 27.43
CA LEU A 493 22.89 -27.71 26.06
C LEU A 493 22.47 -29.15 25.89
N ARG A 494 21.19 -29.43 25.73
CA ARG A 494 20.63 -30.76 25.67
C ARG A 494 19.72 -31.02 24.46
N ALA A 495 19.50 -32.28 24.11
CA ALA A 495 18.51 -32.66 23.11
C ALA A 495 17.10 -32.65 23.74
N HIS A 496 16.10 -32.24 22.96
CA HIS A 496 14.68 -32.33 23.29
C HIS A 496 13.91 -32.74 22.01
N GLY A 497 13.68 -34.02 21.84
CA GLY A 497 13.18 -34.56 20.58
C GLY A 497 14.15 -34.28 19.43
N GLU A 498 13.65 -33.74 18.32
CA GLU A 498 14.44 -33.38 17.13
C GLU A 498 15.20 -32.05 17.27
N VAL A 499 14.97 -31.31 18.33
CA VAL A 499 15.59 -30.00 18.57
C VAL A 499 16.55 -30.03 19.75
N ARG A 500 17.42 -29.03 19.83
CA ARG A 500 18.26 -28.80 21.00
C ARG A 500 17.76 -27.58 21.73
N GLU A 501 17.96 -27.55 23.05
CA GLU A 501 17.65 -26.39 23.87
C GLU A 501 18.85 -25.97 24.71
N LEU A 502 19.00 -24.63 24.80
CA LEU A 502 20.00 -23.98 25.61
C LEU A 502 19.33 -23.46 26.87
N LEU A 503 19.72 -24.03 28.01
CA LEU A 503 19.25 -23.63 29.34
C LEU A 503 20.39 -23.02 30.14
N LEU A 504 20.07 -22.00 30.93
CA LEU A 504 20.94 -21.53 32.02
C LEU A 504 20.40 -22.08 33.34
N LYS A 505 21.23 -22.83 34.05
CA LYS A 505 20.98 -23.29 35.43
C LYS A 505 21.39 -22.20 36.39
N LEU A 506 20.44 -21.46 36.93
CA LEU A 506 20.65 -20.31 37.78
C LEU A 506 20.56 -20.73 39.25
N ASN A 507 21.71 -20.84 39.89
CA ASN A 507 21.80 -21.07 41.35
C ASN A 507 21.66 -19.71 42.06
N LEU A 508 20.48 -19.43 42.59
CA LEU A 508 20.13 -18.16 43.18
C LEU A 508 20.47 -18.17 44.69
N PRO A 509 21.28 -17.24 45.17
CA PRO A 509 21.40 -17.00 46.60
C PRO A 509 20.08 -16.38 47.13
N LYS A 510 19.89 -16.35 48.43
CA LYS A 510 18.83 -15.51 49.03
C LYS A 510 19.12 -14.06 48.71
N GLY A 511 18.12 -13.34 48.17
CA GLY A 511 18.26 -11.94 47.77
C GLY A 511 18.41 -11.77 46.25
N LYS A 512 19.07 -10.69 45.84
CA LYS A 512 19.16 -10.25 44.45
C LYS A 512 20.34 -10.88 43.71
N SER A 513 20.14 -11.20 42.47
CA SER A 513 21.16 -11.63 41.51
C SER A 513 20.84 -11.06 40.10
N GLU A 514 21.85 -10.90 39.26
CA GLU A 514 21.72 -10.31 37.93
C GLU A 514 22.41 -11.19 36.88
N TRP A 515 21.79 -11.31 35.72
CA TRP A 515 22.26 -12.13 34.60
C TRP A 515 22.06 -11.35 33.28
N GLY A 516 23.11 -11.29 32.46
CA GLY A 516 23.11 -10.64 31.17
C GLY A 516 23.16 -11.65 30.03
N ILE A 517 22.32 -11.43 29.00
CA ILE A 517 22.29 -12.24 27.79
C ILE A 517 22.32 -11.31 26.58
N ARG A 518 23.19 -11.60 25.63
CA ARG A 518 23.26 -10.82 24.39
C ARG A 518 22.75 -11.65 23.22
N TYR A 519 21.82 -11.09 22.46
CA TYR A 519 21.29 -11.64 21.22
C TYR A 519 21.83 -10.83 20.05
N GLU A 520 22.39 -11.50 19.03
CA GLU A 520 22.91 -10.91 17.81
C GLU A 520 22.11 -11.48 16.63
N LEU A 521 21.51 -10.59 15.81
CA LEU A 521 20.80 -11.01 14.61
C LEU A 521 21.83 -11.25 13.50
N LEU A 522 21.77 -12.43 12.90
CA LEU A 522 22.58 -12.77 11.74
C LEU A 522 21.84 -12.33 10.47
N ARG A 523 22.55 -11.70 9.56
CA ARG A 523 21.99 -11.14 8.31
C ARG A 523 21.74 -12.23 7.28
#